data_631dc2de20915221cb8703a7947ca19f
#
_entry.id   631dc2de20915221cb8703a7947ca19f
#
_cell.length_a   1.000
_cell.length_b   1.000
_cell.length_c   1.000
_cell.angle_alpha   90.00
_cell.angle_beta   90.00
_cell.angle_gamma   90.00
#
_symmetry.space_group_name_H-M   'P 1'
#
loop_
_entity.id
_entity.type
_entity.pdbx_description
1 polymer ?
#
loop_
_entity_poly.entity_id
_entity_poly.type
_entity_poly.pdbx_seq_one_letter_code
_entity_poly.pdbx_strand_id
1 'polypeptide(L)'
;MNSNSGPKINRRDLLKGIGKGSALVTIVAAAPSVAQAATEKKVRYGMVIDVRRCSGCQACSIACKSEFDVPIGGVRSWVEHHEAGVYPNTERRMLPRLCNHCSEPPCVDVCPVEGGTYKRDEDGIVMVDETKCIGCAKCVEACPYDARFMNPLKGDPSLTKGNGAADKCDFCLHRISRGVAPSCVNTCPGKARIFGDLNDPSSEVSKLVAEIDATVLRREKKTKPSVFYIGADWIESKNDKKAKQFSRVDTHRNERSTNRFA
;
A
#
# COMPACT_ATOMS: atom_id res chain seq x y z
N MET A 1 -29.41 38.16 41.09
CA MET A 1 -30.68 37.56 41.48
C MET A 1 -31.60 37.60 40.29
N ASN A 2 -31.82 36.50 39.63
CA ASN A 2 -33.06 36.10 38.95
C ASN A 2 -32.85 34.71 38.38
N SER A 3 -33.40 33.76 39.07
CA SER A 3 -33.48 32.35 38.71
C SER A 3 -34.66 32.17 37.75
N ASN A 4 -34.37 31.65 36.52
CA ASN A 4 -35.39 31.24 35.57
C ASN A 4 -35.43 29.72 35.49
N SER A 5 -36.29 29.10 36.29
CA SER A 5 -36.58 27.68 36.30
C SER A 5 -37.69 27.36 35.31
N GLY A 6 -37.33 26.77 34.16
CA GLY A 6 -38.27 26.21 33.20
C GLY A 6 -39.00 24.96 33.72
N PRO A 7 -40.24 24.67 33.26
CA PRO A 7 -41.09 23.59 33.79
C PRO A 7 -40.49 22.22 33.45
N LYS A 8 -40.33 21.35 34.47
CA LYS A 8 -39.96 19.95 34.32
C LYS A 8 -41.15 19.13 33.83
N ILE A 9 -41.15 18.71 32.59
CA ILE A 9 -42.15 17.78 32.03
C ILE A 9 -41.82 16.36 32.52
N ASN A 10 -42.74 15.75 33.24
CA ASN A 10 -42.59 14.42 33.81
C ASN A 10 -43.02 13.35 32.75
N ARG A 11 -42.23 12.32 32.56
CA ARG A 11 -42.46 11.24 31.58
C ARG A 11 -43.80 10.53 31.69
N ARG A 12 -44.50 10.64 32.85
CA ARG A 12 -45.83 10.05 33.07
C ARG A 12 -46.95 10.86 32.49
N ASP A 13 -46.80 12.15 32.24
CA ASP A 13 -47.83 13.01 31.69
C ASP A 13 -47.93 12.98 30.14
N LEU A 14 -46.84 12.46 29.50
CA LEU A 14 -46.81 12.27 28.05
C LEU A 14 -47.67 11.07 27.58
N LEU A 15 -47.97 10.12 28.47
CA LEU A 15 -48.70 8.87 28.13
C LEU A 15 -50.24 8.97 28.37
N LYS A 16 -50.75 10.04 28.94
CA LYS A 16 -52.17 10.19 29.24
C LYS A 16 -52.98 10.88 28.14
N GLY A 17 -52.34 11.34 27.05
CA GLY A 17 -52.98 12.07 25.95
C GLY A 17 -53.50 11.22 24.78
N ILE A 18 -53.40 9.90 24.82
CA ILE A 18 -53.90 9.04 23.72
C ILE A 18 -55.22 8.38 24.15
N GLY A 19 -56.30 9.06 23.97
CA GLY A 19 -57.63 8.54 24.21
C GLY A 19 -58.71 9.28 23.41
N LYS A 20 -59.31 8.61 22.42
CA LYS A 20 -60.55 8.89 21.68
C LYS A 20 -60.46 9.83 20.47
N GLY A 21 -60.48 9.26 19.30
CA GLY A 21 -60.76 9.95 18.03
C GLY A 21 -60.57 9.03 16.81
N SER A 22 -61.63 8.45 16.34
CA SER A 22 -61.97 7.97 14.99
C SER A 22 -60.88 7.34 14.10
N ALA A 23 -61.12 6.09 13.77
CA ALA A 23 -60.43 5.33 12.73
C ALA A 23 -60.60 6.00 11.34
N LEU A 24 -59.55 6.57 10.82
CA LEU A 24 -59.30 6.69 9.38
C LEU A 24 -58.27 5.66 8.99
N VAL A 25 -58.74 4.58 8.37
CA VAL A 25 -57.85 3.60 7.74
C VAL A 25 -57.26 4.23 6.48
N THR A 26 -56.12 4.82 6.61
CA THR A 26 -55.31 5.19 5.43
C THR A 26 -54.51 3.98 5.01
N ILE A 27 -54.93 3.34 3.92
CA ILE A 27 -54.16 2.32 3.23
C ILE A 27 -52.92 3.04 2.64
N VAL A 28 -51.86 3.04 3.39
CA VAL A 28 -50.53 3.39 2.84
C VAL A 28 -50.11 2.20 1.97
N ALA A 29 -50.25 2.38 0.65
CA ALA A 29 -49.67 1.46 -0.31
C ALA A 29 -48.14 1.41 -0.01
N ALA A 30 -47.71 0.29 0.51
CA ALA A 30 -46.28 0.02 0.67
C ALA A 30 -45.68 -0.05 -0.73
N ALA A 31 -45.12 1.06 -1.19
CA ALA A 31 -44.17 1.00 -2.31
C ALA A 31 -43.05 0.09 -1.90
N PRO A 32 -42.68 -0.91 -2.73
CA PRO A 32 -41.49 -1.71 -2.45
C PRO A 32 -40.30 -0.74 -2.42
N SER A 33 -39.73 -0.52 -1.25
CA SER A 33 -38.43 0.09 -1.14
C SER A 33 -37.47 -0.84 -1.88
N VAL A 34 -37.13 -0.46 -3.11
CA VAL A 34 -35.98 -1.05 -3.80
C VAL A 34 -34.80 -0.68 -2.93
N ALA A 35 -34.44 -1.60 -2.04
CA ALA A 35 -33.16 -1.58 -1.38
C ALA A 35 -32.14 -1.66 -2.52
N GLN A 36 -31.67 -0.51 -2.96
CA GLN A 36 -30.47 -0.42 -3.77
C GLN A 36 -29.41 -1.10 -2.94
N ALA A 37 -29.08 -2.34 -3.32
CA ALA A 37 -27.87 -2.99 -2.86
C ALA A 37 -26.74 -2.03 -3.24
N ALA A 38 -26.28 -1.24 -2.28
CA ALA A 38 -25.06 -0.52 -2.41
C ALA A 38 -24.01 -1.60 -2.70
N THR A 39 -23.60 -1.70 -3.95
CA THR A 39 -22.45 -2.51 -4.33
C THR A 39 -21.32 -2.00 -3.45
N GLU A 40 -20.95 -2.77 -2.43
CA GLU A 40 -19.84 -2.45 -1.55
C GLU A 40 -18.64 -2.19 -2.44
N LYS A 41 -18.24 -0.94 -2.51
CA LYS A 41 -17.16 -0.51 -3.38
C LYS A 41 -15.90 -1.13 -2.86
N LYS A 42 -15.42 -2.17 -3.56
CA LYS A 42 -14.24 -2.92 -3.17
C LYS A 42 -13.05 -1.96 -3.01
N VAL A 43 -12.46 -1.95 -1.83
CA VAL A 43 -11.27 -1.14 -1.54
C VAL A 43 -10.11 -1.63 -2.41
N ARG A 44 -9.30 -0.71 -2.91
CA ARG A 44 -8.04 -1.02 -3.59
C ARG A 44 -6.95 -0.09 -3.08
N TYR A 45 -6.16 -0.57 -2.17
CA TYR A 45 -5.06 0.23 -1.65
C TYR A 45 -3.96 0.46 -2.69
N GLY A 46 -3.45 1.68 -2.70
CA GLY A 46 -2.32 2.09 -3.53
C GLY A 46 -1.51 3.20 -2.89
N MET A 47 -0.41 3.53 -3.54
CA MET A 47 0.51 4.57 -3.09
C MET A 47 0.95 5.43 -4.27
N VAL A 48 0.97 6.73 -4.08
CA VAL A 48 1.66 7.68 -4.96
C VAL A 48 2.95 8.12 -4.29
N ILE A 49 4.04 8.14 -5.06
CA ILE A 49 5.36 8.59 -4.60
C ILE A 49 5.79 9.78 -5.45
N ASP A 50 5.81 10.97 -4.87
CA ASP A 50 6.36 12.17 -5.51
C ASP A 50 7.87 12.22 -5.26
N VAL A 51 8.65 11.80 -6.25
CA VAL A 51 10.12 11.75 -6.12
C VAL A 51 10.76 13.12 -5.97
N ARG A 52 10.09 14.19 -6.42
CA ARG A 52 10.56 15.58 -6.31
C ARG A 52 10.63 16.03 -4.84
N ARG A 53 9.82 15.41 -3.97
CA ARG A 53 9.75 15.67 -2.53
C ARG A 53 10.66 14.76 -1.71
N CYS A 54 11.32 13.79 -2.35
CA CYS A 54 12.20 12.85 -1.66
C CYS A 54 13.61 13.40 -1.51
N SER A 55 14.07 13.58 -0.27
CA SER A 55 15.42 14.01 0.05
C SER A 55 16.44 12.86 0.18
N GLY A 56 16.00 11.60 0.06
CA GLY A 56 16.89 10.43 0.25
C GLY A 56 17.24 10.12 1.70
N CYS A 57 16.54 10.67 2.69
CA CYS A 57 16.88 10.56 4.12
C CYS A 57 16.77 9.16 4.74
N GLN A 58 16.25 8.15 4.01
CA GLN A 58 16.06 6.76 4.43
C GLN A 58 15.12 6.57 5.65
N ALA A 59 14.44 7.61 6.14
CA ALA A 59 13.52 7.50 7.29
C ALA A 59 12.43 6.43 7.06
N CYS A 60 11.91 6.32 5.82
CA CYS A 60 10.94 5.30 5.45
C CYS A 60 11.51 3.86 5.51
N SER A 61 12.80 3.68 5.22
CA SER A 61 13.49 2.38 5.30
C SER A 61 13.68 1.98 6.75
N ILE A 62 14.13 2.92 7.58
CA ILE A 62 14.39 2.69 9.01
C ILE A 62 13.07 2.40 9.74
N ALA A 63 12.03 3.21 9.52
CA ALA A 63 10.72 3.01 10.13
C ALA A 63 10.12 1.65 9.75
N CYS A 64 10.25 1.24 8.47
CA CYS A 64 9.78 -0.06 8.03
C CYS A 64 10.57 -1.21 8.66
N LYS A 65 11.90 -1.06 8.81
CA LYS A 65 12.73 -2.06 9.49
C LYS A 65 12.34 -2.24 10.95
N SER A 66 12.13 -1.12 11.65
CA SER A 66 11.72 -1.14 13.07
C SER A 66 10.30 -1.69 13.26
N GLU A 67 9.37 -1.41 12.33
CA GLU A 67 7.98 -1.88 12.41
C GLU A 67 7.84 -3.40 12.24
N PHE A 68 8.75 -4.02 11.49
CA PHE A 68 8.62 -5.42 11.06
C PHE A 68 9.82 -6.29 11.46
N ASP A 69 10.70 -5.80 12.29
CA ASP A 69 11.94 -6.50 12.70
C ASP A 69 12.70 -7.09 11.50
N VAL A 70 12.81 -6.26 10.43
CA VAL A 70 13.45 -6.73 9.19
C VAL A 70 14.95 -6.90 9.43
N PRO A 71 15.53 -8.11 9.18
CA PRO A 71 16.91 -8.40 9.48
C PRO A 71 17.89 -7.54 8.66
N ILE A 72 19.14 -7.51 9.11
CA ILE A 72 20.24 -6.91 8.35
C ILE A 72 20.35 -7.64 7.00
N GLY A 73 20.53 -6.88 5.91
CA GLY A 73 20.57 -7.42 4.55
C GLY A 73 19.20 -7.45 3.84
N GLY A 74 18.07 -7.50 4.57
CA GLY A 74 16.73 -7.41 4.00
C GLY A 74 16.17 -5.98 4.03
N VAL A 75 15.30 -5.63 3.09
CA VAL A 75 14.55 -4.38 3.10
C VAL A 75 13.17 -4.56 2.47
N ARG A 76 12.13 -4.02 3.12
CA ARG A 76 10.76 -3.94 2.59
C ARG A 76 10.49 -2.62 1.87
N SER A 77 11.20 -1.56 2.28
CA SER A 77 11.15 -0.22 1.71
C SER A 77 12.56 0.36 1.70
N TRP A 78 12.97 0.98 0.59
CA TRP A 78 14.30 1.57 0.44
C TRP A 78 14.25 2.78 -0.49
N VAL A 79 15.35 3.53 -0.57
CA VAL A 79 15.51 4.62 -1.53
C VAL A 79 16.77 4.36 -2.36
N GLU A 80 16.60 4.30 -3.66
CA GLU A 80 17.71 4.25 -4.60
C GLU A 80 18.22 5.64 -4.88
N HIS A 81 19.54 5.77 -5.04
CA HIS A 81 20.20 7.00 -5.47
C HIS A 81 20.61 6.83 -6.92
N HIS A 82 20.29 7.80 -7.74
CA HIS A 82 20.63 7.82 -9.15
C HIS A 82 21.36 9.13 -9.49
N GLU A 83 22.43 9.04 -10.26
CA GLU A 83 23.22 10.20 -10.69
C GLU A 83 23.34 10.24 -12.20
N ALA A 84 23.35 11.44 -12.75
CA ALA A 84 23.64 11.72 -14.15
C ALA A 84 24.55 12.93 -14.29
N GLY A 85 25.27 13.00 -15.41
CA GLY A 85 26.21 14.08 -15.72
C GLY A 85 27.63 13.81 -15.23
N VAL A 86 28.51 14.79 -15.41
CA VAL A 86 29.94 14.78 -15.01
C VAL A 86 30.22 16.05 -14.21
N TYR A 87 31.04 15.89 -13.17
CA TYR A 87 31.43 17.03 -12.35
C TYR A 87 31.98 18.19 -13.21
N PRO A 88 31.59 19.46 -12.95
CA PRO A 88 30.74 19.93 -11.85
C PRO A 88 29.20 19.85 -12.13
N ASN A 89 28.76 19.41 -13.30
CA ASN A 89 27.37 19.42 -13.74
C ASN A 89 26.71 18.07 -13.46
N THR A 90 26.76 17.63 -12.22
CA THR A 90 26.08 16.38 -11.79
C THR A 90 24.67 16.68 -11.29
N GLU A 91 23.74 15.74 -11.53
CA GLU A 91 22.38 15.75 -11.01
C GLU A 91 22.11 14.45 -10.27
N ARG A 92 21.59 14.55 -9.06
CA ARG A 92 21.21 13.38 -8.24
C ARG A 92 19.70 13.34 -8.06
N ARG A 93 19.12 12.14 -8.24
CA ARG A 93 17.69 11.88 -8.02
C ARG A 93 17.50 10.69 -7.12
N MET A 94 16.46 10.76 -6.30
CA MET A 94 16.09 9.72 -5.34
C MET A 94 14.88 8.95 -5.83
N LEU A 95 14.91 7.61 -5.71
CA LEU A 95 13.80 6.75 -6.08
C LEU A 95 13.39 5.88 -4.88
N PRO A 96 12.35 6.29 -4.14
CA PRO A 96 11.79 5.43 -3.10
C PRO A 96 11.13 4.19 -3.71
N ARG A 97 11.45 3.02 -3.17
CA ARG A 97 10.99 1.73 -3.65
C ARG A 97 10.29 0.93 -2.54
N LEU A 98 9.40 0.05 -2.94
CA LEU A 98 8.72 -0.96 -2.11
C LEU A 98 8.03 -1.99 -3.03
N CYS A 99 7.31 -2.96 -2.45
CA CYS A 99 6.45 -3.85 -3.24
C CYS A 99 5.34 -3.05 -3.94
N ASN A 100 5.12 -3.32 -5.22
CA ASN A 100 4.13 -2.59 -6.02
C ASN A 100 2.69 -3.13 -5.89
N HIS A 101 2.44 -4.19 -5.13
CA HIS A 101 1.12 -4.80 -4.95
C HIS A 101 0.34 -4.92 -6.27
N CYS A 102 0.97 -5.58 -7.23
CA CYS A 102 0.48 -5.73 -8.60
C CYS A 102 -0.92 -6.34 -8.64
N SER A 103 -1.75 -5.89 -9.60
CA SER A 103 -3.06 -6.53 -9.85
C SER A 103 -2.88 -7.87 -10.56
N GLU A 104 -1.82 -8.01 -11.36
CA GLU A 104 -1.37 -9.24 -12.02
C GLU A 104 0.02 -9.60 -11.45
N PRO A 105 0.09 -10.23 -10.28
CA PRO A 105 1.34 -10.41 -9.56
C PRO A 105 2.08 -11.69 -9.99
N PRO A 106 3.14 -11.64 -10.78
CA PRO A 106 3.86 -12.84 -11.24
C PRO A 106 4.44 -13.67 -10.09
N CYS A 107 4.64 -13.05 -8.94
CA CYS A 107 5.10 -13.72 -7.74
C CYS A 107 4.04 -14.63 -7.08
N VAL A 108 2.76 -14.44 -7.38
CA VAL A 108 1.69 -15.35 -6.98
C VAL A 108 1.64 -16.53 -7.93
N ASP A 109 1.72 -16.27 -9.24
CA ASP A 109 1.59 -17.29 -10.28
C ASP A 109 2.70 -18.38 -10.18
N VAL A 110 3.90 -17.98 -9.77
CA VAL A 110 5.03 -18.92 -9.64
C VAL A 110 5.09 -19.66 -8.29
N CYS A 111 4.21 -19.34 -7.35
CA CYS A 111 4.24 -19.96 -6.04
C CYS A 111 3.74 -21.42 -6.13
N PRO A 112 4.58 -22.42 -5.78
CA PRO A 112 4.17 -23.83 -5.87
C PRO A 112 3.24 -24.26 -4.73
N VAL A 113 3.05 -23.40 -3.74
CA VAL A 113 2.22 -23.66 -2.57
C VAL A 113 0.95 -22.83 -2.65
N GLU A 114 -0.19 -23.47 -2.67
CA GLU A 114 -1.49 -22.81 -2.67
C GLU A 114 -1.64 -21.93 -1.42
N GLY A 115 -1.90 -20.64 -1.64
CA GLY A 115 -2.01 -19.65 -0.56
C GLY A 115 -0.67 -19.28 0.10
N GLY A 116 0.48 -19.79 -0.33
CA GLY A 116 1.79 -19.39 0.19
C GLY A 116 2.17 -17.96 -0.18
N THR A 117 1.85 -17.54 -1.40
CA THR A 117 1.79 -16.13 -1.81
C THR A 117 0.46 -15.92 -2.50
N TYR A 118 -0.29 -14.91 -2.08
CA TYR A 118 -1.63 -14.68 -2.59
C TYR A 118 -1.95 -13.17 -2.65
N LYS A 119 -2.95 -12.84 -3.43
CA LYS A 119 -3.54 -11.50 -3.47
C LYS A 119 -4.86 -11.54 -2.74
N ARG A 120 -5.04 -10.62 -1.82
CA ARG A 120 -6.29 -10.45 -1.08
C ARG A 120 -7.36 -9.90 -2.01
N ASP A 121 -8.54 -10.47 -1.93
CA ASP A 121 -9.68 -10.04 -2.75
C ASP A 121 -10.36 -8.79 -2.19
N GLU A 122 -10.24 -8.55 -0.90
CA GLU A 122 -10.89 -7.43 -0.20
C GLU A 122 -10.27 -6.08 -0.54
N ASP A 123 -8.93 -6.03 -0.70
CA ASP A 123 -8.18 -4.78 -0.79
C ASP A 123 -7.06 -4.77 -1.85
N GLY A 124 -6.85 -5.88 -2.54
CA GLY A 124 -5.83 -6.03 -3.58
C GLY A 124 -4.39 -6.14 -3.06
N ILE A 125 -4.18 -6.24 -1.76
CA ILE A 125 -2.84 -6.37 -1.18
C ILE A 125 -2.30 -7.78 -1.48
N VAL A 126 -1.09 -7.84 -2.02
CA VAL A 126 -0.39 -9.11 -2.19
C VAL A 126 0.28 -9.48 -0.87
N MET A 127 0.08 -10.70 -0.40
CA MET A 127 0.56 -11.21 0.88
C MET A 127 1.48 -12.42 0.70
N VAL A 128 2.20 -12.76 1.75
CA VAL A 128 2.91 -14.02 1.92
C VAL A 128 2.41 -14.63 3.23
N ASP A 129 2.00 -15.88 3.17
CA ASP A 129 1.73 -16.69 4.35
C ASP A 129 3.04 -17.38 4.75
N GLU A 130 3.67 -16.85 5.80
CA GLU A 130 4.95 -17.36 6.27
C GLU A 130 4.85 -18.78 6.85
N THR A 131 3.65 -19.19 7.28
CA THR A 131 3.42 -20.53 7.83
C THR A 131 3.33 -21.61 6.75
N LYS A 132 3.01 -21.22 5.51
CA LYS A 132 2.93 -22.09 4.34
C LYS A 132 4.17 -22.00 3.45
N CYS A 133 4.99 -20.96 3.60
CA CYS A 133 6.14 -20.73 2.74
C CYS A 133 7.21 -21.81 2.92
N ILE A 134 7.58 -22.46 1.81
CA ILE A 134 8.60 -23.51 1.79
C ILE A 134 10.02 -23.00 1.50
N GLY A 135 10.25 -21.68 1.47
CA GLY A 135 11.56 -21.10 1.28
C GLY A 135 12.19 -21.28 -0.11
N CYS A 136 11.41 -21.56 -1.16
CA CYS A 136 11.94 -21.90 -2.50
C CYS A 136 12.45 -20.69 -3.32
N ALA A 137 12.29 -19.47 -2.86
CA ALA A 137 12.71 -18.21 -3.49
C ALA A 137 12.14 -17.91 -4.89
N LYS A 138 11.31 -18.76 -5.53
CA LYS A 138 10.78 -18.53 -6.89
C LYS A 138 10.07 -17.18 -7.02
N CYS A 139 9.32 -16.76 -5.99
CA CYS A 139 8.63 -15.47 -5.97
C CYS A 139 9.59 -14.27 -5.85
N VAL A 140 10.78 -14.46 -5.33
CA VAL A 140 11.85 -13.44 -5.30
C VAL A 140 12.40 -13.24 -6.71
N GLU A 141 12.70 -14.34 -7.42
CA GLU A 141 13.21 -14.30 -8.80
C GLU A 141 12.19 -13.73 -9.79
N ALA A 142 10.91 -14.08 -9.62
CA ALA A 142 9.83 -13.61 -10.48
C ALA A 142 9.46 -12.13 -10.30
N CYS A 143 9.93 -11.48 -9.22
CA CYS A 143 9.56 -10.09 -8.94
C CYS A 143 10.35 -9.12 -9.83
N PRO A 144 9.71 -8.40 -10.78
CA PRO A 144 10.44 -7.47 -11.66
C PRO A 144 10.89 -6.20 -10.93
N TYR A 145 10.47 -6.03 -9.68
CA TYR A 145 10.76 -4.84 -8.87
C TYR A 145 11.82 -5.10 -7.79
N ASP A 146 12.37 -6.30 -7.68
CA ASP A 146 13.31 -6.70 -6.62
C ASP A 146 12.76 -6.42 -5.20
N ALA A 147 11.44 -6.47 -5.02
CA ALA A 147 10.76 -6.06 -3.80
C ALA A 147 10.48 -7.23 -2.84
N ARG A 148 11.13 -8.36 -3.05
CA ARG A 148 11.07 -9.54 -2.19
C ARG A 148 12.47 -10.00 -1.81
N PHE A 149 12.58 -10.56 -0.64
CA PHE A 149 13.81 -11.19 -0.15
C PHE A 149 13.46 -12.39 0.72
N MET A 150 14.44 -13.24 1.00
CA MET A 150 14.28 -14.32 1.96
C MET A 150 14.63 -13.81 3.35
N ASN A 151 13.71 -14.00 4.30
CA ASN A 151 13.88 -13.59 5.68
C ASN A 151 14.18 -14.83 6.53
N PRO A 152 15.41 -15.00 7.02
CA PRO A 152 15.81 -16.18 7.78
C PRO A 152 15.13 -16.27 9.16
N LEU A 153 14.56 -15.16 9.64
CA LEU A 153 13.87 -15.11 10.94
C LEU A 153 12.40 -15.53 10.84
N LYS A 154 11.90 -15.82 9.63
CA LYS A 154 10.50 -16.13 9.36
C LYS A 154 10.32 -17.52 8.76
N GLY A 155 9.10 -18.03 8.93
CA GLY A 155 8.70 -19.34 8.43
C GLY A 155 9.13 -20.49 9.35
N ASP A 156 8.54 -21.66 9.11
CA ASP A 156 8.89 -22.88 9.82
C ASP A 156 10.21 -23.44 9.27
N PRO A 157 11.27 -23.61 10.08
CA PRO A 157 12.54 -24.17 9.62
C PRO A 157 12.42 -25.56 9.00
N SER A 158 11.44 -26.36 9.41
CA SER A 158 11.20 -27.70 8.86
C SER A 158 10.69 -27.64 7.42
N LEU A 159 9.85 -26.65 7.11
CA LEU A 159 9.31 -26.43 5.75
C LEU A 159 10.31 -25.71 4.85
N THR A 160 10.98 -24.69 5.39
CA THR A 160 11.88 -23.80 4.65
C THR A 160 13.30 -24.37 4.50
N LYS A 161 13.61 -25.50 5.16
CA LYS A 161 14.96 -26.10 5.19
C LYS A 161 16.04 -25.10 5.63
N GLY A 162 15.66 -24.20 6.56
CA GLY A 162 16.57 -23.17 7.06
C GLY A 162 16.72 -21.91 6.17
N ASN A 163 16.11 -21.86 4.97
CA ASN A 163 16.21 -20.70 4.07
C ASN A 163 15.35 -19.52 4.51
N GLY A 164 14.48 -19.71 5.51
CA GLY A 164 13.49 -18.73 5.92
C GLY A 164 12.33 -18.58 4.96
N ALA A 165 11.40 -17.70 5.25
CA ALA A 165 10.25 -17.40 4.40
C ALA A 165 10.49 -16.15 3.52
N ALA A 166 9.79 -16.08 2.38
CA ALA A 166 9.79 -14.88 1.57
C ALA A 166 9.15 -13.71 2.34
N ASP A 167 9.77 -12.55 2.28
CA ASP A 167 9.28 -11.34 2.94
C ASP A 167 9.20 -10.16 1.97
N LYS A 168 8.28 -9.21 2.24
CA LYS A 168 8.05 -8.02 1.43
C LYS A 168 7.13 -7.03 2.15
N CYS A 169 7.01 -5.83 1.61
CA CYS A 169 6.00 -4.86 2.05
C CYS A 169 4.58 -5.44 1.93
N ASP A 170 3.74 -5.19 2.94
CA ASP A 170 2.32 -5.56 3.04
C ASP A 170 1.42 -4.33 3.23
N PHE A 171 1.90 -3.14 2.86
CA PHE A 171 1.28 -1.84 3.12
C PHE A 171 0.99 -1.58 4.61
N CYS A 172 1.70 -2.28 5.52
CA CYS A 172 1.43 -2.23 6.96
C CYS A 172 -0.04 -2.59 7.28
N LEU A 173 -0.51 -3.74 6.80
CA LEU A 173 -1.90 -4.18 6.94
C LEU A 173 -2.40 -4.06 8.39
N HIS A 174 -1.56 -4.37 9.39
CA HIS A 174 -1.88 -4.25 10.81
C HIS A 174 -2.13 -2.79 11.27
N ARG A 175 -1.60 -1.78 10.54
CA ARG A 175 -1.84 -0.36 10.81
C ARG A 175 -3.08 0.12 10.07
N ILE A 176 -3.17 -0.16 8.77
CA ILE A 176 -4.27 0.34 7.94
C ILE A 176 -5.62 -0.26 8.36
N SER A 177 -5.64 -1.50 8.85
CA SER A 177 -6.87 -2.10 9.43
C SER A 177 -7.37 -1.36 10.68
N ARG A 178 -6.53 -0.53 11.30
CA ARG A 178 -6.88 0.34 12.42
C ARG A 178 -7.03 1.80 12.02
N GLY A 179 -7.08 2.11 10.73
CA GLY A 179 -7.19 3.47 10.21
C GLY A 179 -5.90 4.30 10.32
N VAL A 180 -4.76 3.67 10.58
CA VAL A 180 -3.47 4.35 10.73
C VAL A 180 -2.64 4.19 9.45
N ALA A 181 -2.07 5.26 8.94
CA ALA A 181 -1.24 5.23 7.74
C ALA A 181 -0.02 4.29 7.88
N PRO A 182 0.48 3.70 6.78
CA PRO A 182 1.69 2.91 6.77
C PRO A 182 2.89 3.64 7.42
N SER A 183 3.75 2.91 8.12
CA SER A 183 4.87 3.48 8.86
C SER A 183 5.77 4.37 7.98
N CYS A 184 6.08 3.93 6.76
CA CYS A 184 6.89 4.67 5.80
C CYS A 184 6.22 5.96 5.27
N VAL A 185 4.90 6.04 5.30
CA VAL A 185 4.13 7.26 4.96
C VAL A 185 4.20 8.23 6.12
N ASN A 186 3.87 7.72 7.32
CA ASN A 186 3.76 8.52 8.54
C ASN A 186 5.09 9.19 8.92
N THR A 187 6.22 8.49 8.69
CA THR A 187 7.56 8.98 9.04
C THR A 187 8.23 9.84 7.97
N CYS A 188 7.61 10.00 6.78
CA CYS A 188 8.24 10.72 5.66
C CYS A 188 8.23 12.24 5.90
N PRO A 189 9.38 12.89 6.17
CA PRO A 189 9.41 14.33 6.47
C PRO A 189 9.01 15.18 5.27
N GLY A 190 9.38 14.76 4.05
CA GLY A 190 9.00 15.43 2.80
C GLY A 190 7.58 15.11 2.32
N LYS A 191 6.84 14.23 3.03
CA LYS A 191 5.52 13.73 2.59
C LYS A 191 5.51 13.27 1.13
N ALA A 192 6.62 12.65 0.71
CA ALA A 192 6.78 12.14 -0.64
C ALA A 192 5.94 10.88 -0.91
N ARG A 193 5.46 10.21 0.12
CA ARG A 193 4.64 8.98 0.04
C ARG A 193 3.21 9.31 0.46
N ILE A 194 2.27 9.06 -0.42
CA ILE A 194 0.84 9.31 -0.24
C ILE A 194 0.13 7.98 -0.41
N PHE A 195 -0.65 7.57 0.59
CA PHE A 195 -1.32 6.26 0.62
C PHE A 195 -2.83 6.43 0.75
N GLY A 196 -3.60 5.57 0.07
CA GLY A 196 -5.05 5.60 0.16
C GLY A 196 -5.73 4.56 -0.71
N ASP A 197 -7.05 4.67 -0.83
CA ASP A 197 -7.86 3.83 -1.70
C ASP A 197 -7.93 4.41 -3.11
N LEU A 198 -7.48 3.63 -4.10
CA LEU A 198 -7.53 3.98 -5.52
C LEU A 198 -8.97 3.96 -6.09
N ASN A 199 -9.88 3.24 -5.45
CA ASN A 199 -11.28 3.14 -5.86
C ASN A 199 -12.16 4.23 -5.23
N ASP A 200 -11.66 4.96 -4.24
CA ASP A 200 -12.36 6.10 -3.66
C ASP A 200 -11.99 7.40 -4.39
N PRO A 201 -12.91 8.03 -5.16
CA PRO A 201 -12.65 9.29 -5.85
C PRO A 201 -12.34 10.46 -4.91
N SER A 202 -12.72 10.36 -3.64
CA SER A 202 -12.40 11.37 -2.63
C SER A 202 -10.99 11.26 -2.10
N SER A 203 -10.36 10.09 -2.23
CA SER A 203 -9.00 9.81 -1.79
C SER A 203 -7.97 10.67 -2.53
N GLU A 204 -6.98 11.20 -1.80
CA GLU A 204 -5.87 11.97 -2.37
C GLU A 204 -5.11 11.16 -3.43
N VAL A 205 -4.88 9.87 -3.18
CA VAL A 205 -4.20 8.97 -4.12
C VAL A 205 -4.97 8.85 -5.44
N SER A 206 -6.29 8.66 -5.37
CA SER A 206 -7.14 8.54 -6.56
C SER A 206 -7.12 9.81 -7.40
N LYS A 207 -7.23 10.98 -6.75
CA LYS A 207 -7.15 12.29 -7.42
C LYS A 207 -5.81 12.50 -8.09
N LEU A 208 -4.70 12.23 -7.39
CA LEU A 208 -3.36 12.38 -7.94
C LEU A 208 -3.12 11.48 -9.16
N VAL A 209 -3.61 10.23 -9.12
CA VAL A 209 -3.48 9.30 -10.26
C VAL A 209 -4.31 9.76 -11.46
N ALA A 210 -5.47 10.38 -11.23
CA ALA A 210 -6.36 10.86 -12.29
C ALA A 210 -5.90 12.20 -12.89
N GLU A 211 -5.34 13.10 -12.10
CA GLU A 211 -5.03 14.48 -12.49
C GLU A 211 -3.60 14.67 -12.99
N ILE A 212 -2.66 13.84 -12.50
CA ILE A 212 -1.25 13.98 -12.82
C ILE A 212 -0.81 12.79 -13.67
N ASP A 213 0.03 13.02 -14.65
CA ASP A 213 0.67 11.95 -15.43
C ASP A 213 1.64 11.16 -14.54
N ALA A 214 1.05 10.29 -13.72
CA ALA A 214 1.78 9.44 -12.81
C ALA A 214 2.28 8.20 -13.55
N THR A 215 3.59 7.99 -13.52
CA THR A 215 4.20 6.82 -14.15
C THR A 215 4.19 5.62 -13.23
N VAL A 216 4.34 4.43 -13.80
CA VAL A 216 4.58 3.18 -13.07
C VAL A 216 5.93 2.61 -13.46
N LEU A 217 6.62 1.97 -12.54
CA LEU A 217 7.88 1.31 -12.85
C LEU A 217 7.64 0.04 -13.65
N ARG A 218 8.57 -0.24 -14.60
CA ARG A 218 8.55 -1.48 -15.38
C ARG A 218 7.21 -1.71 -16.11
N ARG A 219 6.68 -0.67 -16.76
CA ARG A 219 5.44 -0.72 -17.54
C ARG A 219 5.41 -1.88 -18.54
N GLU A 220 6.56 -2.20 -19.13
CA GLU A 220 6.75 -3.31 -20.07
C GLU A 220 6.43 -4.69 -19.50
N LYS A 221 6.44 -4.84 -18.17
CA LYS A 221 6.13 -6.10 -17.48
C LYS A 221 4.63 -6.35 -17.32
N LYS A 222 3.78 -5.37 -17.63
CA LYS A 222 2.30 -5.46 -17.64
C LYS A 222 1.67 -5.98 -16.33
N THR A 223 2.34 -5.81 -15.19
CA THR A 223 1.91 -6.34 -13.90
C THR A 223 0.80 -5.53 -13.24
N LYS A 224 0.38 -4.42 -13.83
CA LYS A 224 -0.64 -3.49 -13.30
C LYS A 224 -0.37 -3.10 -11.84
N PRO A 225 0.72 -2.38 -11.55
CA PRO A 225 1.11 -2.02 -10.19
C PRO A 225 0.10 -1.06 -9.54
N SER A 226 0.04 -1.10 -8.18
CA SER A 226 -0.73 -0.16 -7.36
C SER A 226 0.15 0.92 -6.73
N VAL A 227 1.41 1.05 -7.18
CA VAL A 227 2.32 2.13 -6.78
C VAL A 227 2.65 2.97 -8.01
N PHE A 228 2.41 4.27 -7.88
CA PHE A 228 2.55 5.27 -8.93
C PHE A 228 3.62 6.28 -8.55
N TYR A 229 4.25 6.90 -9.54
CA TYR A 229 5.35 7.84 -9.33
C TYR A 229 5.08 9.15 -10.05
N ILE A 230 5.32 10.27 -9.37
CA ILE A 230 5.28 11.62 -9.93
C ILE A 230 6.71 12.13 -10.04
N GLY A 231 7.08 12.66 -11.22
CA GLY A 231 8.43 13.17 -11.50
C GLY A 231 9.50 12.09 -11.68
N ALA A 232 9.08 10.86 -12.05
CA ALA A 232 9.96 9.71 -12.27
C ALA A 232 10.09 9.32 -13.77
N ASP A 233 9.69 10.19 -14.68
CA ASP A 233 9.79 10.07 -16.14
C ASP A 233 11.20 9.73 -16.63
N TRP A 234 12.23 10.22 -15.92
CA TRP A 234 13.64 9.94 -16.19
C TRP A 234 14.04 8.46 -16.07
N ILE A 235 13.21 7.60 -15.45
CA ILE A 235 13.50 6.17 -15.29
C ILE A 235 13.14 5.40 -16.56
N GLU A 236 12.06 5.77 -17.22
CA GLU A 236 11.56 5.08 -18.41
C GLU A 236 12.23 5.55 -19.71
N SER A 237 12.94 6.66 -19.65
CA SER A 237 13.48 7.40 -20.79
C SER A 237 14.68 6.73 -21.48
N LYS A 238 14.80 5.41 -21.46
CA LYS A 238 15.90 4.71 -22.17
C LYS A 238 15.94 4.97 -23.70
N ASN A 239 14.85 5.47 -24.28
CA ASN A 239 14.72 5.73 -25.72
C ASN A 239 14.75 7.22 -26.09
N ASP A 240 14.76 8.13 -25.12
CA ASP A 240 14.84 9.56 -25.41
C ASP A 240 16.30 10.01 -25.44
N LYS A 241 16.81 10.28 -26.65
CA LYS A 241 18.19 10.76 -26.88
C LYS A 241 18.50 12.08 -26.16
N LYS A 242 17.48 12.78 -25.63
CA LYS A 242 17.61 14.02 -24.87
C LYS A 242 17.55 13.80 -23.35
N ALA A 243 17.13 12.63 -22.87
CA ALA A 243 17.08 12.34 -21.46
C ALA A 243 18.48 12.11 -20.92
N LYS A 244 18.81 12.78 -19.83
CA LYS A 244 20.03 12.49 -19.09
C LYS A 244 20.01 11.03 -18.63
N GLN A 245 21.01 10.27 -19.00
CA GLN A 245 21.12 8.88 -18.58
C GLN A 245 21.55 8.86 -17.10
N PHE A 246 20.60 8.54 -16.23
CA PHE A 246 20.88 8.36 -14.81
C PHE A 246 21.41 6.95 -14.56
N SER A 247 22.54 6.86 -13.88
CA SER A 247 23.08 5.61 -13.35
C SER A 247 22.72 5.46 -11.88
N ARG A 248 22.39 4.25 -11.47
CA ARG A 248 22.19 3.93 -10.06
C ARG A 248 23.52 4.00 -9.33
N VAL A 249 23.56 4.76 -8.23
CA VAL A 249 24.69 4.75 -7.30
C VAL A 249 24.41 3.66 -6.27
N ASP A 250 25.22 2.61 -6.25
CA ASP A 250 25.10 1.51 -5.30
C ASP A 250 25.58 1.93 -3.92
N THR A 251 24.76 2.74 -3.22
CA THR A 251 25.05 3.11 -1.83
C THR A 251 24.57 2.07 -0.83
N HIS A 252 23.56 1.29 -1.20
CA HIS A 252 23.08 0.12 -0.46
C HIS A 252 22.54 -0.86 -1.49
N ARG A 253 23.38 -1.77 -1.92
CA ARG A 253 22.92 -2.91 -2.66
C ARG A 253 21.90 -3.65 -1.79
N ASN A 254 20.60 -3.61 -2.19
CA ASN A 254 19.85 -4.81 -2.09
C ASN A 254 20.54 -5.77 -3.07
N GLU A 255 21.69 -6.28 -2.69
CA GLU A 255 22.11 -7.51 -3.27
C GLU A 255 20.87 -8.36 -3.12
N ARG A 256 20.24 -8.67 -4.24
CA ARG A 256 19.33 -9.80 -4.23
C ARG A 256 20.09 -10.78 -3.38
N SER A 257 19.60 -11.04 -2.20
CA SER A 257 20.15 -12.14 -1.47
C SER A 257 19.71 -13.39 -2.23
N THR A 258 20.26 -13.53 -3.39
CA THR A 258 20.64 -14.78 -3.99
C THR A 258 21.75 -15.41 -3.16
N ASN A 259 22.06 -14.84 -1.99
CA ASN A 259 22.71 -15.55 -0.94
C ASN A 259 21.70 -16.60 -0.49
N ARG A 260 21.69 -17.61 -1.17
CA ARG A 260 22.55 -18.75 -0.95
C ARG A 260 23.49 -18.42 0.20
N PHE A 261 22.89 -18.43 1.44
CA PHE A 261 23.66 -18.71 2.61
C PHE A 261 24.23 -20.12 2.34
N ALA A 262 25.41 -20.14 1.73
CA ALA A 262 26.22 -21.32 1.66
C ALA A 262 26.79 -21.59 3.05
#